data_c8c4d8338439c737f62f50fdddde707a
#
_entry.id   c8c4d8338439c737f62f50fdddde707a
#
_cell.length_a   1.000
_cell.length_b   1.000
_cell.length_c   1.000
_cell.angle_alpha   90.00
_cell.angle_beta   90.00
_cell.angle_gamma   90.00
#
_symmetry.space_group_name_H-M   'P 1'
#
loop_
_entity.id
_entity.type
_entity.pdbx_description
1 polymer ?
#
loop_
_entity_poly.entity_id
_entity_poly.type
_entity_poly.pdbx_seq_one_letter_code
_entity_poly.pdbx_strand_id
1 'polypeptide(L)'
;MTVITISREFGSGGDLLAEKVAASLGYHLVDKAFISAVLCQYGLAEFDLDYETQPGFWEGFDISKTERRETMVRMLNQVVRAVALHGNVVILGRSGYAILSGLADVLHVRLLAPLEDRIEMTRVERNMTLEEAAVLVK
;
A
#
# COMPACT_ATOMS: atom_id res chain seq x y z
N MET A 1 -3.87 15.83 -15.48
CA MET A 1 -3.64 14.43 -15.07
C MET A 1 -3.70 14.43 -13.56
N THR A 2 -4.62 13.69 -12.98
CA THR A 2 -4.79 13.73 -11.52
C THR A 2 -4.39 12.38 -10.93
N VAL A 3 -3.55 12.42 -9.93
CA VAL A 3 -3.15 11.27 -9.14
C VAL A 3 -3.67 11.46 -7.72
N ILE A 4 -4.26 10.43 -7.15
CA ILE A 4 -4.72 10.44 -5.76
C ILE A 4 -3.94 9.36 -5.02
N THR A 5 -3.25 9.71 -3.94
CA THR A 5 -2.67 8.73 -3.03
C THR A 5 -3.51 8.63 -1.78
N ILE A 6 -3.83 7.42 -1.36
CA ILE A 6 -4.58 7.15 -0.13
C ILE A 6 -3.68 6.36 0.82
N SER A 7 -3.31 6.97 1.91
CA SER A 7 -2.71 6.29 3.06
C SER A 7 -3.77 6.09 4.14
N ARG A 8 -3.70 4.99 4.86
CA ARG A 8 -4.74 4.66 5.85
C ARG A 8 -4.17 3.88 7.02
N GLU A 9 -4.87 3.95 8.12
CA GLU A 9 -4.68 3.03 9.24
C GLU A 9 -5.43 1.72 8.94
N PHE A 10 -4.89 0.61 9.45
CA PHE A 10 -5.54 -0.69 9.31
C PHE A 10 -6.92 -0.69 9.98
N GLY A 11 -7.93 -1.21 9.29
CA GLY A 11 -9.32 -1.25 9.77
C GLY A 11 -10.09 0.07 9.63
N SER A 12 -9.53 1.10 8.97
CA SER A 12 -10.22 2.38 8.77
C SER A 12 -11.16 2.42 7.56
N GLY A 13 -11.32 1.31 6.83
CA GLY A 13 -12.15 1.28 5.61
C GLY A 13 -11.50 1.91 4.38
N GLY A 14 -10.19 2.13 4.43
CA GLY A 14 -9.47 2.83 3.35
C GLY A 14 -9.43 2.06 2.04
N ASP A 15 -9.43 0.75 2.09
CA ASP A 15 -9.41 -0.11 0.89
C ASP A 15 -10.72 0.04 0.12
N LEU A 16 -11.87 -0.06 0.81
CA LEU A 16 -13.19 0.17 0.22
C LEU A 16 -13.36 1.61 -0.29
N LEU A 17 -12.82 2.59 0.45
CA LEU A 17 -12.83 3.98 0.01
C LEU A 17 -12.07 4.15 -1.31
N ALA A 18 -10.88 3.58 -1.41
CA ALA A 18 -10.05 3.66 -2.61
C ALA A 18 -10.73 3.05 -3.83
N GLU A 19 -11.36 1.88 -3.67
CA GLU A 19 -12.15 1.24 -4.72
C GLU A 19 -13.30 2.13 -5.20
N LYS A 20 -14.08 2.70 -4.25
CA LYS A 20 -15.21 3.59 -4.58
C LYS A 20 -14.76 4.87 -5.26
N VAL A 21 -13.67 5.48 -4.80
CA VAL A 21 -13.11 6.70 -5.40
C VAL A 21 -12.62 6.41 -6.82
N ALA A 22 -11.88 5.32 -7.02
CA ALA A 22 -11.41 4.91 -8.34
C ALA A 22 -12.58 4.67 -9.30
N ALA A 23 -13.59 3.91 -8.87
CA ALA A 23 -14.78 3.64 -9.67
C ALA A 23 -15.57 4.91 -10.01
N SER A 24 -15.77 5.82 -9.05
CA SER A 24 -16.52 7.06 -9.25
C SER A 24 -15.85 8.03 -10.21
N LEU A 25 -14.52 8.04 -10.24
CA LEU A 25 -13.74 8.93 -11.11
C LEU A 25 -13.36 8.27 -12.45
N GLY A 26 -13.60 6.97 -12.62
CA GLY A 26 -13.09 6.20 -13.74
C GLY A 26 -11.58 6.09 -13.74
N TYR A 27 -10.95 6.06 -12.57
CA TYR A 27 -9.52 5.95 -12.38
C TYR A 27 -9.10 4.51 -12.15
N HIS A 28 -7.86 4.17 -12.49
CA HIS A 28 -7.29 2.87 -12.17
C HIS A 28 -6.86 2.80 -10.70
N LEU A 29 -7.23 1.71 -10.03
CA LEU A 29 -6.76 1.42 -8.67
C LEU A 29 -5.40 0.73 -8.73
N VAL A 30 -4.44 1.31 -8.03
CA VAL A 30 -3.07 0.78 -7.87
C VAL A 30 -2.90 0.40 -6.41
N ASP A 31 -3.22 -0.83 -6.12
CA ASP A 31 -3.12 -1.45 -4.80
C ASP A 31 -2.00 -2.50 -4.74
N LYS A 32 -1.97 -3.25 -3.64
CA LYS A 32 -1.03 -4.37 -3.48
C LYS A 32 -1.16 -5.41 -4.60
N ALA A 33 -2.38 -5.79 -4.96
CA ALA A 33 -2.62 -6.81 -5.96
C ALA A 33 -2.13 -6.37 -7.35
N PHE A 34 -2.35 -5.12 -7.71
CA PHE A 34 -1.83 -4.54 -8.95
C PHE A 34 -0.30 -4.57 -8.99
N ILE A 35 0.36 -4.11 -7.93
CA ILE A 35 1.83 -4.10 -7.85
C ILE A 35 2.39 -5.53 -7.90
N SER A 36 1.81 -6.47 -7.17
CA SER A 36 2.21 -7.87 -7.20
C SER A 36 2.07 -8.46 -8.60
N ALA A 37 0.99 -8.16 -9.31
CA ALA A 37 0.81 -8.63 -10.70
C ALA A 37 1.87 -8.07 -11.65
N VAL A 38 2.24 -6.79 -11.51
CA VAL A 38 3.32 -6.17 -12.28
C VAL A 38 4.66 -6.84 -11.98
N LEU A 39 4.98 -7.05 -10.71
CA LEU A 39 6.22 -7.71 -10.29
C LEU A 39 6.30 -9.15 -10.81
N CYS A 40 5.20 -9.90 -10.75
CA CYS A 40 5.13 -11.25 -11.31
C CYS A 40 5.40 -11.30 -12.82
N GLN A 41 4.88 -10.35 -13.59
CA GLN A 41 5.11 -10.28 -15.03
C GLN A 41 6.59 -10.08 -15.39
N TYR A 42 7.35 -9.44 -14.51
CA TYR A 42 8.79 -9.24 -14.69
C TYR A 42 9.67 -10.28 -13.98
N GLY A 43 9.08 -11.36 -13.46
CA GLY A 43 9.80 -12.42 -12.75
C GLY A 43 10.30 -11.99 -11.35
N LEU A 44 9.67 -11.00 -10.75
CA LEU A 44 10.08 -10.38 -9.48
C LEU A 44 9.13 -10.72 -8.32
N ALA A 45 8.34 -11.78 -8.43
CA ALA A 45 7.36 -12.18 -7.41
C ALA A 45 7.97 -12.38 -6.01
N GLU A 46 9.19 -12.89 -5.93
CA GLU A 46 9.90 -13.10 -4.67
C GLU A 46 10.17 -11.79 -3.91
N PHE A 47 10.33 -10.69 -4.62
CA PHE A 47 10.60 -9.40 -4.02
C PHE A 47 9.39 -8.81 -3.27
N ASP A 48 8.17 -9.14 -3.67
CA ASP A 48 6.96 -8.65 -2.98
C ASP A 48 6.84 -9.25 -1.58
N LEU A 49 7.19 -10.53 -1.43
CA LEU A 49 7.23 -11.21 -0.13
C LEU A 49 8.32 -10.61 0.79
N ASP A 50 9.50 -10.36 0.26
CA ASP A 50 10.62 -9.79 1.01
C ASP A 50 10.33 -8.36 1.50
N TYR A 51 9.54 -7.58 0.75
CA TYR A 51 9.17 -6.22 1.13
C TYR A 51 8.24 -6.17 2.35
N GLU A 52 7.33 -7.12 2.47
CA GLU A 52 6.35 -7.16 3.56
C GLU A 52 6.88 -7.79 4.83
N THR A 53 7.89 -8.63 4.73
CA THR A 53 8.51 -9.26 5.89
C THR A 53 9.44 -8.27 6.58
N GLN A 54 9.16 -7.93 7.83
CA GLN A 54 10.12 -7.17 8.62
C GLN A 54 11.38 -8.04 8.84
N PRO A 55 12.57 -7.52 8.56
CA PRO A 55 13.79 -8.28 8.81
C PRO A 55 13.91 -8.60 10.30
N GLY A 56 14.15 -9.85 10.63
CA GLY A 56 14.53 -10.24 11.97
C GLY A 56 15.85 -9.57 12.38
N PHE A 57 16.12 -9.51 13.68
CA PHE A 57 17.33 -8.85 14.21
C PHE A 57 18.62 -9.30 13.49
N TRP A 58 18.76 -10.60 13.23
CA TRP A 58 19.93 -11.18 12.56
C TRP A 58 20.00 -10.93 11.05
N GLU A 59 18.85 -10.75 10.42
CA GLU A 59 18.76 -10.46 8.98
C GLU A 59 19.25 -9.04 8.64
N GLY A 60 19.20 -8.12 9.59
CA GLY A 60 19.75 -6.77 9.46
C GLY A 60 21.27 -6.72 9.26
N PHE A 61 21.97 -7.84 9.57
CA PHE A 61 23.41 -7.98 9.36
C PHE A 61 23.80 -8.71 8.07
N ASP A 62 22.81 -9.22 7.33
CA ASP A 62 23.04 -9.86 6.03
C ASP A 62 23.06 -8.81 4.92
N ILE A 63 24.25 -8.45 4.47
CA ILE A 63 24.48 -7.42 3.45
C ILE A 63 23.75 -7.77 2.14
N SER A 64 23.70 -9.05 1.76
CA SER A 64 23.05 -9.50 0.53
C SER A 64 21.53 -9.27 0.56
N LYS A 65 20.89 -9.51 1.69
CA LYS A 65 19.46 -9.24 1.90
C LYS A 65 19.16 -7.74 1.95
N THR A 66 20.06 -6.95 2.53
CA THR A 66 19.91 -5.49 2.58
C THR A 66 19.98 -4.87 1.17
N GLU A 67 20.99 -5.25 0.38
CA GLU A 67 21.11 -4.79 -1.02
C GLU A 67 19.93 -5.20 -1.88
N ARG A 68 19.45 -6.44 -1.69
CA ARG A 68 18.26 -6.96 -2.39
C ARG A 68 17.01 -6.15 -2.03
N ARG A 69 16.82 -5.83 -0.76
CA ARG A 69 15.70 -5.00 -0.27
C ARG A 69 15.77 -3.57 -0.82
N GLU A 70 16.94 -2.95 -0.84
CA GLU A 70 17.13 -1.61 -1.41
C GLU A 70 16.83 -1.58 -2.92
N THR A 71 17.27 -2.59 -3.64
CA THR A 71 16.97 -2.74 -5.08
C THR A 71 15.47 -2.85 -5.32
N MET A 72 14.79 -3.66 -4.52
CA MET A 72 13.34 -3.83 -4.57
C MET A 72 12.59 -2.52 -4.29
N VAL A 73 12.98 -1.80 -3.24
CA VAL A 73 12.37 -0.50 -2.92
C VAL A 73 12.54 0.48 -4.09
N ARG A 74 13.71 0.51 -4.71
CA ARG A 74 13.96 1.35 -5.90
C ARG A 74 13.04 0.95 -7.07
N MET A 75 12.86 -0.34 -7.33
CA MET A 75 11.97 -0.83 -8.38
C MET A 75 10.51 -0.48 -8.12
N LEU A 76 10.03 -0.68 -6.88
CA LEU A 76 8.69 -0.27 -6.47
C LEU A 76 8.47 1.24 -6.66
N ASN A 77 9.44 2.05 -6.26
CA ASN A 77 9.38 3.48 -6.44
C ASN A 77 9.29 3.87 -7.92
N GLN A 78 10.01 3.16 -8.80
CA GLN A 78 9.93 3.39 -10.24
C GLN A 78 8.55 3.00 -10.80
N VAL A 79 7.99 1.87 -10.37
CA VAL A 79 6.64 1.46 -10.77
C VAL A 79 5.60 2.50 -10.35
N VAL A 80 5.64 2.95 -9.10
CA VAL A 80 4.71 3.97 -8.59
C VAL A 80 4.83 5.28 -9.39
N ARG A 81 6.04 5.72 -9.67
CA ARG A 81 6.27 6.93 -10.49
C ARG A 81 5.79 6.77 -11.93
N ALA A 82 6.07 5.62 -12.55
CA ALA A 82 5.63 5.32 -13.91
C ALA A 82 4.10 5.32 -14.02
N VAL A 83 3.42 4.67 -13.07
CA VAL A 83 1.96 4.66 -13.02
C VAL A 83 1.39 6.07 -12.79
N ALA A 84 2.01 6.86 -11.92
CA ALA A 84 1.60 8.24 -11.66
C ALA A 84 1.72 9.13 -12.92
N LEU A 85 2.74 8.91 -13.75
CA LEU A 85 2.92 9.64 -15.02
C LEU A 85 1.81 9.37 -16.03
N HIS A 86 1.19 8.20 -16.00
CA HIS A 86 0.00 7.92 -16.82
C HIS A 86 -1.21 8.75 -16.38
N GLY A 87 -1.29 9.11 -15.10
CA GLY A 87 -2.40 9.86 -14.53
C GLY A 87 -3.69 9.05 -14.42
N ASN A 88 -4.72 9.66 -13.85
CA ASN A 88 -6.03 9.05 -13.62
C ASN A 88 -5.93 7.74 -12.81
N VAL A 89 -5.14 7.80 -11.73
CA VAL A 89 -4.89 6.66 -10.84
C VAL A 89 -5.16 7.01 -9.38
N VAL A 90 -5.64 6.01 -8.65
CA VAL A 90 -5.72 6.01 -7.19
C VAL A 90 -4.69 5.03 -6.67
N ILE A 91 -3.69 5.50 -5.94
CA ILE A 91 -2.62 4.68 -5.37
C ILE A 91 -2.91 4.44 -3.90
N LEU A 92 -3.14 3.19 -3.54
CA LEU A 92 -3.48 2.80 -2.18
C LEU A 92 -2.25 2.29 -1.43
N GLY A 93 -1.77 3.08 -0.46
CA GLY A 93 -0.58 2.77 0.33
C GLY A 93 0.71 2.82 -0.49
N ARG A 94 1.57 1.82 -0.33
CA ARG A 94 2.84 1.65 -1.08
C ARG A 94 3.75 2.88 -1.05
N SER A 95 3.73 3.60 0.05
CA SER A 95 4.49 4.84 0.22
C SER A 95 4.24 5.89 -0.87
N GLY A 96 3.10 5.79 -1.57
CA GLY A 96 2.77 6.67 -2.70
C GLY A 96 2.88 8.15 -2.35
N TYR A 97 2.42 8.55 -1.15
CA TYR A 97 2.52 9.93 -0.70
C TYR A 97 3.98 10.41 -0.57
N ALA A 98 4.90 9.55 -0.13
CA ALA A 98 6.31 9.91 0.03
C ALA A 98 7.04 9.93 -1.32
N ILE A 99 6.75 8.94 -2.18
CA ILE A 99 7.38 8.80 -3.52
C ILE A 99 6.99 9.96 -4.43
N LEU A 100 5.73 10.44 -4.32
CA LEU A 100 5.17 11.49 -5.16
C LEU A 100 5.10 12.84 -4.45
N SER A 101 5.74 12.97 -3.29
CA SER A 101 5.82 14.21 -2.53
C SER A 101 6.41 15.35 -3.37
N GLY A 102 5.78 16.51 -3.30
CA GLY A 102 6.21 17.69 -4.03
C GLY A 102 5.76 17.77 -5.51
N LEU A 103 5.01 16.80 -6.02
CA LEU A 103 4.39 16.90 -7.33
C LEU A 103 3.07 17.68 -7.24
N ALA A 104 2.90 18.69 -8.08
CA ALA A 104 1.79 19.63 -8.01
C ALA A 104 0.41 19.02 -8.31
N ASP A 105 0.36 17.96 -9.12
CA ASP A 105 -0.88 17.36 -9.61
C ASP A 105 -1.28 16.10 -8.82
N VAL A 106 -0.77 15.95 -7.60
CA VAL A 106 -1.06 14.80 -6.73
C VAL A 106 -1.84 15.24 -5.50
N LEU A 107 -3.00 14.65 -5.30
CA LEU A 107 -3.77 14.78 -4.06
C LEU A 107 -3.38 13.69 -3.09
N HIS A 108 -2.84 14.08 -1.94
CA HIS A 108 -2.51 13.14 -0.86
C HIS A 108 -3.63 13.10 0.17
N VAL A 109 -4.20 11.93 0.38
CA VAL A 109 -5.25 11.67 1.37
C VAL A 109 -4.73 10.72 2.43
N ARG A 110 -4.96 11.04 3.70
CA ARG A 110 -4.71 10.14 4.82
C ARG A 110 -6.01 9.88 5.56
N LEU A 111 -6.39 8.61 5.67
CA LEU A 111 -7.58 8.18 6.37
C LEU A 111 -7.21 7.69 7.78
N LEU A 112 -7.87 8.29 8.76
CA LEU A 112 -7.71 7.96 10.18
C LEU A 112 -9.07 7.60 10.74
N ALA A 113 -9.10 6.67 11.69
CA ALA A 113 -10.30 6.35 12.46
C ALA A 113 -9.93 5.99 13.90
N PRO A 114 -10.83 6.24 14.87
CA PRO A 114 -10.63 5.81 16.25
C PRO A 114 -10.33 4.32 16.34
N LEU A 115 -9.51 3.93 17.31
CA LEU A 115 -9.10 2.54 17.48
C LEU A 115 -10.29 1.59 17.61
N GLU A 116 -11.30 1.99 18.38
CA GLU A 116 -12.50 1.20 18.61
C GLU A 116 -13.29 0.94 17.32
N ASP A 117 -13.45 1.97 16.49
CA ASP A 117 -14.13 1.86 15.21
C ASP A 117 -13.35 0.95 14.25
N ARG A 118 -12.01 1.03 14.25
CA ARG A 118 -11.15 0.18 13.43
C ARG A 118 -11.24 -1.28 13.85
N ILE A 119 -11.29 -1.55 15.16
CA ILE A 119 -11.46 -2.91 15.69
C ILE A 119 -12.82 -3.46 15.25
N GLU A 120 -13.89 -2.68 15.40
CA GLU A 120 -15.23 -3.14 15.04
C GLU A 120 -15.37 -3.37 13.54
N MET A 121 -14.86 -2.49 12.70
CA MET A 121 -14.84 -2.69 11.25
C MET A 121 -14.08 -3.95 10.86
N THR A 122 -12.90 -4.17 11.44
CA THR A 122 -12.08 -5.36 11.19
C THR A 122 -12.80 -6.63 11.61
N ARG A 123 -13.48 -6.60 12.77
CA ARG A 123 -14.29 -7.70 13.25
C ARG A 123 -15.38 -8.11 12.26
N VAL A 124 -16.10 -7.13 11.75
CA VAL A 124 -17.20 -7.35 10.80
C VAL A 124 -16.67 -7.81 9.44
N GLU A 125 -15.68 -7.12 8.89
CA GLU A 125 -15.13 -7.44 7.57
C GLU A 125 -14.51 -8.84 7.50
N ARG A 126 -13.85 -9.27 8.56
CA ARG A 126 -13.14 -10.56 8.62
C ARG A 126 -13.90 -11.66 9.33
N ASN A 127 -15.11 -11.36 9.81
CA ASN A 127 -15.96 -12.31 10.55
C ASN A 127 -15.22 -13.01 11.70
N MET A 128 -14.57 -12.23 12.54
CA MET A 128 -13.77 -12.71 13.67
C MET A 128 -14.29 -12.16 15.00
N THR A 129 -13.73 -12.66 16.11
CA THR A 129 -14.06 -12.16 17.45
C THR A 129 -13.49 -10.77 17.70
N LEU A 130 -14.02 -10.05 18.69
CA LEU A 130 -13.53 -8.73 19.09
C LEU A 130 -12.07 -8.78 19.56
N GLU A 131 -11.70 -9.84 20.26
CA GLU A 131 -10.33 -10.04 20.78
C GLU A 131 -9.33 -10.24 19.63
N GLU A 132 -9.69 -11.09 18.67
CA GLU A 132 -8.86 -11.32 17.46
C GLU A 132 -8.70 -10.04 16.65
N ALA A 133 -9.77 -9.28 16.45
CA ALA A 133 -9.72 -8.00 15.75
C ALA A 133 -8.85 -6.97 16.49
N ALA A 134 -8.95 -6.92 17.82
CA ALA A 134 -8.14 -6.02 18.63
C ALA A 134 -6.64 -6.33 18.59
N VAL A 135 -6.27 -7.60 18.44
CA VAL A 135 -4.85 -8.00 18.24
C VAL A 135 -4.33 -7.58 16.88
N LEU A 136 -5.16 -7.69 15.84
CA LEU A 136 -4.75 -7.31 14.46
C LEU A 136 -4.61 -5.80 14.24
N VAL A 137 -5.41 -5.00 14.94
CA VAL A 137 -5.48 -3.53 14.73
C VAL A 137 -4.44 -2.78 15.57
N LYS A 138 -3.96 -3.36 16.65
CA LYS A 138 -2.91 -2.76 17.50
C LYS A 138 -1.52 -2.91 16.91
#